data_089262cd7f4473861ae3a014618100e3
#
_entry.id   089262cd7f4473861ae3a014618100e3
#
_cell.length_a   1.000
_cell.length_b   1.000
_cell.length_c   1.000
_cell.angle_alpha   90.00
_cell.angle_beta   90.00
_cell.angle_gamma   90.00
#
_symmetry.space_group_name_H-M   'P 1'
#
loop_
_entity.id
_entity.type
_entity.pdbx_description
1 polymer ?
#
loop_
_entity_poly.entity_id
_entity_poly.type
_entity_poly.pdbx_seq_one_letter_code
_entity_poly.pdbx_strand_id
1 'polypeptide(L)'
;MVRSGLEVLLDSRLDLVRDRRVGVIANPSSVDSRLEHIVDLLFNHPRIRLTTVMGPQHGARGETQDNMIEWEDYRDPATGLPVYSLYGKTRRPTREMLSEVDVLL
;
A
#
# COMPACT_ATOMS: atom_id res chain seq x y z
N MET A 1 6.97 19.51 16.02
CA MET A 1 7.07 18.83 14.72
C MET A 1 5.92 17.83 14.58
N VAL A 2 5.26 17.84 13.45
CA VAL A 2 4.20 16.87 13.17
C VAL A 2 4.82 15.60 12.63
N ARG A 3 4.36 14.44 13.15
CA ARG A 3 4.75 13.13 12.64
C ARG A 3 3.50 12.41 12.13
N SER A 4 3.60 11.83 10.95
CA SER A 4 2.50 11.05 10.38
C SER A 4 2.34 9.70 11.09
N GLY A 5 1.18 9.09 10.92
CA GLY A 5 0.94 7.73 11.42
C GLY A 5 1.95 6.73 10.89
N LEU A 6 2.34 6.86 9.62
CA LEU A 6 3.36 6.02 9.01
C LEU A 6 4.69 6.13 9.75
N GLU A 7 5.13 7.35 10.04
CA GLU A 7 6.39 7.57 10.74
C GLU A 7 6.35 7.02 12.16
N VAL A 8 5.23 7.20 12.86
CA VAL A 8 5.05 6.64 14.22
C VAL A 8 5.05 5.11 14.16
N LEU A 9 4.39 4.52 13.18
CA LEU A 9 4.36 3.06 13.01
C LEU A 9 5.77 2.50 12.88
N LEU A 10 6.57 3.05 11.98
CA LEU A 10 7.92 2.55 11.71
C LEU A 10 8.89 2.80 12.86
N ASP A 11 8.74 3.90 13.59
CA ASP A 11 9.65 4.25 14.69
C ASP A 11 9.28 3.60 16.02
N SER A 12 7.99 3.53 16.35
CA SER A 12 7.54 3.21 17.70
C SER A 12 6.54 2.06 17.82
N ARG A 13 5.88 1.70 16.72
CA ARG A 13 4.81 0.72 16.76
C ARG A 13 4.99 -0.40 15.74
N LEU A 14 6.23 -0.77 15.50
CA LEU A 14 6.56 -1.87 14.61
C LEU A 14 5.95 -3.20 15.09
N ASP A 15 5.65 -3.31 16.39
CA ASP A 15 4.99 -4.46 16.98
C ASP A 15 3.67 -4.81 16.30
N LEU A 16 2.98 -3.83 15.70
CA LEU A 16 1.69 -4.05 15.05
C LEU A 16 1.80 -4.80 13.73
N VAL A 17 2.94 -4.73 13.07
CA VAL A 17 3.13 -5.29 11.72
C VAL A 17 4.28 -6.29 11.61
N ARG A 18 5.18 -6.30 12.59
CA ARG A 18 6.35 -7.18 12.57
C ARG A 18 5.94 -8.65 12.54
N ASP A 19 6.60 -9.42 11.66
CA ASP A 19 6.39 -10.86 11.50
C ASP A 19 4.98 -11.24 11.02
N ARG A 20 4.28 -10.29 10.39
CA ARG A 20 2.95 -10.51 9.82
C ARG A 20 2.96 -10.21 8.32
N ARG A 21 2.03 -10.83 7.60
CA ARG A 21 1.83 -10.48 6.20
C ARG A 21 1.00 -9.20 6.13
N VAL A 22 1.59 -8.17 5.54
CA VAL A 22 1.01 -6.83 5.53
C VAL A 22 0.48 -6.50 4.14
N GLY A 23 -0.76 -6.03 4.09
CA GLY A 23 -1.33 -5.38 2.92
C GLY A 23 -1.46 -3.89 3.18
N VAL A 24 -1.43 -3.09 2.13
CA VAL A 24 -1.57 -1.64 2.26
C VAL A 24 -2.52 -1.09 1.20
N ILE A 25 -3.41 -0.21 1.63
CA ILE A 25 -4.20 0.62 0.73
C ILE A 25 -3.51 1.98 0.68
N ALA A 26 -3.04 2.36 -0.50
CA ALA A 26 -2.22 3.55 -0.66
C ALA A 26 -2.64 4.35 -1.88
N ASN A 27 -2.40 5.63 -1.83
CA ASN A 27 -2.57 6.54 -2.95
C ASN A 27 -1.26 7.32 -3.17
N PRO A 28 -1.20 8.22 -4.18
CA PRO A 28 0.04 8.96 -4.44
C PRO A 28 0.54 9.83 -3.29
N SER A 29 -0.35 10.23 -2.36
CA SER A 29 0.04 11.05 -1.22
C SER A 29 0.45 10.25 0.02
N SER A 30 0.49 8.93 -0.06
CA SER A 30 0.89 8.06 1.04
C SER A 30 2.41 8.04 1.17
N VAL A 31 2.96 9.12 1.67
CA VAL A 31 4.42 9.36 1.75
C VAL A 31 4.81 9.81 3.15
N ASP A 32 6.11 9.66 3.46
CA ASP A 32 6.68 10.21 4.69
C ASP A 32 7.13 11.67 4.48
N SER A 33 7.79 12.24 5.49
CA SER A 33 8.27 13.64 5.43
C SER A 33 9.36 13.87 4.38
N ARG A 34 9.98 12.81 3.86
CA ARG A 34 10.97 12.88 2.78
C ARG A 34 10.36 12.59 1.42
N LEU A 35 9.03 12.48 1.35
CA LEU A 35 8.27 12.12 0.15
C LEU A 35 8.57 10.71 -0.36
N GLU A 36 9.03 9.82 0.51
CA GLU A 36 9.19 8.41 0.16
C GLU A 36 7.84 7.71 0.31
N HIS A 37 7.47 6.93 -0.69
CA HIS A 37 6.16 6.29 -0.74
C HIS A 37 6.07 5.13 0.25
N ILE A 38 4.90 4.96 0.86
CA ILE A 38 4.66 3.91 1.86
C ILE A 38 4.97 2.50 1.33
N VAL A 39 4.66 2.23 0.08
CA VAL A 39 4.93 0.91 -0.52
C VAL A 39 6.42 0.59 -0.47
N ASP A 40 7.26 1.54 -0.85
CA ASP A 40 8.70 1.35 -0.85
C ASP A 40 9.27 1.25 0.57
N LEU A 41 8.77 2.08 1.48
CA LEU A 41 9.19 2.03 2.87
C LEU A 41 8.86 0.69 3.53
N LEU A 42 7.66 0.17 3.31
CA LEU A 42 7.24 -1.11 3.87
C LEU A 42 7.96 -2.28 3.20
N PHE A 43 8.09 -2.25 1.88
CA PHE A 43 8.73 -3.34 1.12
C PHE A 43 10.20 -3.49 1.48
N ASN A 44 10.91 -2.38 1.64
CA ASN A 44 12.34 -2.40 1.93
C ASN A 44 12.67 -2.55 3.42
N HIS A 45 11.68 -2.54 4.29
CA HIS A 45 11.92 -2.67 5.72
C HIS A 45 12.21 -4.12 6.09
N PRO A 46 13.32 -4.40 6.80
CA PRO A 46 13.76 -5.79 7.07
C PRO A 46 12.83 -6.56 8.00
N ARG A 47 11.97 -5.88 8.75
CA ARG A 47 11.07 -6.51 9.71
C ARG A 47 9.61 -6.56 9.24
N ILE A 48 9.32 -6.06 8.04
CA ILE A 48 7.97 -6.01 7.50
C ILE A 48 7.90 -6.86 6.24
N ARG A 49 6.88 -7.71 6.17
CA ARG A 49 6.61 -8.52 4.98
C ARG A 49 5.41 -7.96 4.26
N LEU A 50 5.64 -7.07 3.33
CA LEU A 50 4.59 -6.53 2.48
C LEU A 50 4.25 -7.55 1.40
N THR A 51 2.99 -7.94 1.30
CA THR A 51 2.53 -8.96 0.34
C THR A 51 1.58 -8.42 -0.71
N THR A 52 0.86 -7.36 -0.41
CA THR A 52 -0.27 -6.92 -1.23
C THR A 52 -0.41 -5.41 -1.17
N VAL A 53 -0.64 -4.81 -2.33
CA VAL A 53 -0.90 -3.38 -2.47
C VAL A 53 -2.27 -3.20 -3.10
N MET A 54 -3.03 -2.25 -2.61
CA MET A 54 -4.33 -1.88 -3.17
C MET A 54 -4.35 -0.37 -3.37
N GLY A 55 -4.95 0.07 -4.47
CA GLY A 55 -5.03 1.50 -4.78
C GLY A 55 -6.42 1.91 -5.20
N PRO A 56 -6.91 3.06 -4.69
CA PRO A 56 -8.17 3.64 -5.12
C PRO A 56 -8.01 4.42 -6.42
N GLN A 57 -8.82 5.45 -6.62
CA GLN A 57 -8.70 6.33 -7.78
C GLN A 57 -7.26 6.85 -7.92
N HIS A 58 -6.75 6.93 -9.12
CA HIS A 58 -5.37 7.31 -9.47
C HIS A 58 -4.30 6.25 -9.15
N GLY A 59 -4.70 5.10 -8.60
CA GLY A 59 -3.76 4.03 -8.28
C GLY A 59 -2.99 4.26 -7.00
N ALA A 60 -2.06 3.37 -6.71
CA ALA A 60 -1.25 3.45 -5.50
C ALA A 60 -0.12 4.48 -5.61
N ARG A 61 0.47 4.63 -6.80
CA ARG A 61 1.59 5.54 -7.06
C ARG A 61 1.23 6.67 -8.03
N GLY A 62 -0.04 6.80 -8.43
CA GLY A 62 -0.46 7.80 -9.39
C GLY A 62 -0.35 7.36 -10.85
N GLU A 63 -0.43 6.07 -11.11
CA GLU A 63 -0.34 5.50 -12.46
C GLU A 63 -1.46 5.98 -13.36
N THR A 64 -2.63 6.26 -12.77
CA THR A 64 -3.79 6.79 -13.49
C THR A 64 -4.08 8.19 -13.00
N GLN A 65 -3.68 9.19 -13.76
CA GLN A 65 -3.73 10.58 -13.31
C GLN A 65 -5.06 11.27 -13.64
N ASP A 66 -5.76 10.80 -14.65
CA ASP A 66 -7.04 11.40 -15.05
C ASP A 66 -8.14 11.00 -14.07
N ASN A 67 -9.02 11.95 -13.77
CA ASN A 67 -10.17 11.70 -12.91
C ASN A 67 -11.14 10.70 -13.54
N MET A 68 -11.70 9.84 -12.70
CA MET A 68 -12.76 8.91 -13.09
C MET A 68 -12.33 7.83 -14.09
N ILE A 69 -11.02 7.64 -14.29
CA ILE A 69 -10.50 6.54 -15.13
C ILE A 69 -10.36 5.28 -14.27
N GLU A 70 -11.08 4.23 -14.64
CA GLU A 70 -10.92 2.92 -14.01
C GLU A 70 -9.64 2.25 -14.51
N TRP A 71 -9.05 1.39 -13.64
CA TRP A 71 -7.81 0.69 -13.97
C TRP A 71 -7.87 -0.75 -13.50
N GLU A 72 -7.04 -1.58 -14.11
CA GLU A 72 -6.99 -3.02 -13.82
C GLU A 72 -5.84 -3.36 -12.88
N ASP A 73 -5.96 -4.52 -12.23
CA ASP A 73 -4.89 -5.05 -11.39
C ASP A 73 -3.61 -5.24 -12.21
N TYR A 74 -2.46 -5.06 -11.57
CA TYR A 74 -1.17 -5.25 -12.21
C TYR A 74 -0.10 -5.61 -11.16
N ARG A 75 1.12 -5.87 -11.63
CA ARG A 75 2.27 -6.06 -10.76
C ARG A 75 3.11 -4.79 -10.72
N ASP A 76 3.45 -4.37 -9.51
CA ASP A 76 4.29 -3.20 -9.31
C ASP A 76 5.72 -3.50 -9.81
N PRO A 77 6.23 -2.74 -10.80
CA PRO A 77 7.54 -3.04 -11.37
C PRO A 77 8.69 -2.87 -10.39
N ALA A 78 8.52 -2.02 -9.37
CA ALA A 78 9.58 -1.77 -8.39
C ALA A 78 9.69 -2.89 -7.34
N THR A 79 8.58 -3.53 -6.99
CA THR A 79 8.55 -4.53 -5.91
C THR A 79 8.19 -5.93 -6.38
N GLY A 80 7.57 -6.07 -7.55
CA GLY A 80 7.03 -7.33 -8.04
C GLY A 80 5.74 -7.77 -7.37
N LEU A 81 5.20 -6.96 -6.47
CA LEU A 81 4.00 -7.29 -5.71
C LEU A 81 2.73 -7.05 -6.54
N PRO A 82 1.66 -7.81 -6.24
CA PRO A 82 0.37 -7.54 -6.88
C PRO A 82 -0.20 -6.21 -6.38
N VAL A 83 -0.73 -5.42 -7.32
CA VAL A 83 -1.45 -4.19 -7.03
C VAL A 83 -2.88 -4.37 -7.49
N TYR A 84 -3.79 -4.44 -6.55
CA TYR A 84 -5.21 -4.63 -6.83
C TYR A 84 -5.91 -3.30 -6.96
N SER A 85 -6.77 -3.20 -7.97
CA SER A 85 -7.55 -2.00 -8.22
C SER A 85 -8.79 -1.96 -7.32
N LEU A 86 -8.92 -0.89 -6.56
CA LEU A 86 -10.18 -0.55 -5.88
C LEU A 86 -10.95 0.52 -6.66
N TYR A 87 -10.63 0.69 -7.93
CA TYR A 87 -11.31 1.61 -8.83
C TYR A 87 -11.48 0.98 -10.22
N GLY A 88 -12.03 -0.20 -10.24
CA GLY A 88 -12.32 -0.99 -11.44
C GLY A 88 -13.54 -1.86 -11.21
N LYS A 89 -13.37 -3.17 -11.27
CA LYS A 89 -14.46 -4.13 -11.05
C LYS A 89 -15.06 -4.04 -9.65
N THR A 90 -14.27 -3.63 -8.66
CA THR A 90 -14.70 -3.47 -7.28
C THR A 90 -14.19 -2.16 -6.71
N ARG A 91 -14.88 -1.65 -5.69
CA ARG A 91 -14.51 -0.43 -4.96
C ARG A 91 -14.11 -0.74 -3.52
N ARG A 92 -14.02 -2.02 -3.17
CA ARG A 92 -13.62 -2.46 -1.84
C ARG A 92 -12.79 -3.73 -1.93
N PRO A 93 -11.93 -4.01 -0.94
CA PRO A 93 -11.15 -5.24 -0.95
C PRO A 93 -12.04 -6.48 -0.97
N THR A 94 -11.67 -7.44 -1.80
CA THR A 94 -12.34 -8.72 -1.87
C THR A 94 -11.62 -9.74 -1.00
N ARG A 95 -12.27 -10.87 -0.76
CA ARG A 95 -11.66 -11.98 -0.02
C ARG A 95 -10.37 -12.44 -0.70
N GLU A 96 -10.36 -12.52 -2.02
CA GLU A 96 -9.17 -12.91 -2.79
C GLU A 96 -8.01 -11.95 -2.56
N MET A 97 -8.28 -10.65 -2.62
CA MET A 97 -7.26 -9.61 -2.39
C MET A 97 -6.66 -9.71 -0.98
N LEU A 98 -7.44 -10.14 -0.01
CA LEU A 98 -7.03 -10.23 1.39
C LEU A 98 -6.44 -11.59 1.77
N SER A 99 -6.37 -12.54 0.84
CA SER A 99 -5.96 -13.91 1.14
C SER A 99 -4.52 -14.03 1.67
N GLU A 100 -3.64 -13.11 1.30
CA GLU A 100 -2.24 -13.08 1.73
C GLU A 100 -1.96 -11.97 2.75
N VAL A 101 -3.00 -11.49 3.44
CA VAL A 101 -2.90 -10.34 4.35
C VAL A 101 -3.34 -10.73 5.74
N ASP A 102 -2.48 -10.50 6.73
CA ASP A 102 -2.80 -10.63 8.15
C ASP A 102 -3.19 -9.28 8.76
N VAL A 103 -2.53 -8.21 8.31
CA VAL A 103 -2.77 -6.84 8.77
C VAL A 103 -2.90 -5.94 7.56
N LEU A 104 -3.94 -5.14 7.55
CA LEU A 104 -4.18 -4.15 6.48
C LEU A 104 -3.97 -2.74 7.03
N LEU A 105 -3.11 -1.99 6.35
CA LEU A 105 -2.85 -0.58 6.66
C LEU A 105 -3.56 0.34 5.69
#